data_446517b3e0a5eaf3557222d5364f0239
#
_entry.id   446517b3e0a5eaf3557222d5364f0239
#
_cell.length_a   1.000
_cell.length_b   1.000
_cell.length_c   1.000
_cell.angle_alpha   90.00
_cell.angle_beta   90.00
_cell.angle_gamma   90.00
#
_symmetry.space_group_name_H-M   'P 1'
#
loop_
_entity.id
_entity.type
_entity.pdbx_description
1 polymer ?
#
loop_
_entity_poly.entity_id
_entity_poly.type
_entity_poly.pdbx_seq_one_letter_code
_entity_poly.pdbx_strand_id
1 'polypeptide(L)'
;MTDTAVMPETTPIETKTRLPYKVADLSLAEWGRNEIRLAEQEMPGLMAAREEFGPQQPLAGLKVAGSLHMTVQTAVLIETLVDLGADVRWVSCNIFSTQDHAAAATVAGPNGTAAAPSGVPVYAWKGETLAEYWWCTLQALLWPDESGPNLILDDGGDATLLVHLGHEYEVSGTIPAVETAESEEFRVVLSILHAVREERGDNFWTPMAKAIRGVSEETTTGVHRLYERCVANTLLFPAINVNDSVTKSKFDNVYGCRHSLVDALMRATDVLIAGKRCLVLGFGDVGKGSVQSLQGQSAKVAVTEVDPICALQASMLGLDVVRLEDVVCINDIFVTATGNKDIITAAHMQQMKHNAIVCNIGHFDNEIDMAGLEAMAERGEVEKIEIKPQVHEWKFKNTSHGPNGGGHSILILAEGRLVNLGCATGHPSLVMSASFTNQVLAQIELHARAEDYGVNPLAVENGQAPEVVTLPKHLDEKVARLHLEKFGAKLTELRKEQADYIGVEVEGPYKPEHYRY
;
A
#
# COMPACT_ATOMS: atom_id res chain seq x y z
N MET A 1 -37.03 -19.99 -19.70
CA MET A 1 -37.01 -20.02 -18.23
C MET A 1 -35.84 -19.20 -17.83
N THR A 2 -36.12 -18.02 -17.36
CA THR A 2 -35.15 -16.99 -17.01
C THR A 2 -34.55 -17.36 -15.63
N ASP A 3 -33.32 -17.82 -15.65
CA ASP A 3 -32.50 -17.98 -14.44
C ASP A 3 -31.95 -16.59 -14.09
N THR A 4 -32.68 -15.90 -13.23
CA THR A 4 -32.19 -14.70 -12.58
C THR A 4 -31.09 -15.14 -11.60
N ALA A 5 -29.85 -14.81 -11.92
CA ALA A 5 -28.74 -14.94 -10.97
C ALA A 5 -29.10 -14.13 -9.72
N VAL A 6 -29.44 -14.83 -8.67
CA VAL A 6 -29.64 -14.28 -7.33
C VAL A 6 -28.26 -13.81 -6.87
N MET A 7 -28.08 -12.49 -6.72
CA MET A 7 -26.94 -11.90 -6.03
C MET A 7 -26.80 -12.62 -4.67
N PRO A 8 -25.59 -12.98 -4.23
CA PRO A 8 -25.41 -13.59 -2.93
C PRO A 8 -25.96 -12.63 -1.87
N GLU A 9 -26.87 -13.11 -1.04
CA GLU A 9 -27.34 -12.40 0.14
C GLU A 9 -26.10 -11.95 0.93
N THR A 10 -25.98 -10.67 1.19
CA THR A 10 -24.95 -10.10 2.05
C THR A 10 -25.09 -10.78 3.41
N THR A 11 -24.18 -11.69 3.71
CA THR A 11 -24.09 -12.26 5.06
C THR A 11 -23.94 -11.09 6.02
N PRO A 12 -24.78 -10.98 7.08
CA PRO A 12 -24.65 -9.88 8.03
C PRO A 12 -23.23 -9.84 8.59
N ILE A 13 -22.59 -8.66 8.51
CA ILE A 13 -21.27 -8.47 9.06
C ILE A 13 -21.40 -8.49 10.58
N GLU A 14 -20.94 -9.57 11.21
CA GLU A 14 -20.97 -9.72 12.66
C GLU A 14 -19.79 -8.95 13.28
N THR A 15 -20.06 -7.84 13.95
CA THR A 15 -19.04 -6.97 14.54
C THR A 15 -18.77 -7.28 16.02
N LYS A 16 -19.60 -8.10 16.67
CA LYS A 16 -19.40 -8.52 18.08
C LYS A 16 -18.39 -9.64 18.26
N THR A 17 -18.30 -10.55 17.29
CA THR A 17 -17.38 -11.68 17.40
C THR A 17 -15.96 -11.18 17.34
N ARG A 18 -15.20 -11.43 18.40
CA ARG A 18 -13.77 -11.16 18.50
C ARG A 18 -13.02 -12.46 18.36
N LEU A 19 -12.32 -12.58 17.27
CA LEU A 19 -11.37 -13.68 17.11
C LEU A 19 -10.00 -13.23 17.63
N PRO A 20 -9.22 -14.13 18.23
CA PRO A 20 -7.84 -13.80 18.60
C PRO A 20 -6.97 -13.49 17.38
N TYR A 21 -7.28 -14.07 16.23
CA TYR A 21 -6.68 -13.86 14.91
C TYR A 21 -7.57 -14.52 13.85
N LYS A 22 -7.35 -14.18 12.56
CA LYS A 22 -7.92 -14.93 11.44
C LYS A 22 -6.95 -14.92 10.25
N VAL A 23 -6.42 -16.09 9.91
CA VAL A 23 -5.51 -16.34 8.78
C VAL A 23 -6.01 -17.55 7.99
N ALA A 24 -5.53 -17.74 6.75
CA ALA A 24 -5.96 -18.83 5.88
C ALA A 24 -5.66 -20.21 6.47
N ASP A 25 -4.39 -20.45 6.83
CA ASP A 25 -3.92 -21.74 7.33
C ASP A 25 -2.72 -21.56 8.25
N LEU A 26 -2.92 -21.80 9.54
CA LEU A 26 -1.85 -21.68 10.53
C LEU A 26 -0.74 -22.74 10.40
N SER A 27 -1.00 -23.85 9.69
CA SER A 27 0.01 -24.88 9.43
C SER A 27 1.18 -24.38 8.57
N LEU A 28 1.02 -23.26 7.87
CA LEU A 28 2.06 -22.62 7.07
C LEU A 28 3.11 -21.86 7.91
N ALA A 29 2.93 -21.77 9.24
CA ALA A 29 3.76 -20.96 10.12
C ALA A 29 5.26 -21.29 10.07
N GLU A 30 5.62 -22.58 9.98
CA GLU A 30 7.04 -23.00 9.91
C GLU A 30 7.70 -22.50 8.62
N TRP A 31 7.02 -22.64 7.49
CA TRP A 31 7.50 -22.10 6.22
C TRP A 31 7.66 -20.58 6.30
N GLY A 32 6.63 -19.86 6.74
CA GLY A 32 6.69 -18.41 6.90
C GLY A 32 7.82 -17.97 7.82
N ARG A 33 8.06 -18.67 8.93
CA ARG A 33 9.17 -18.37 9.84
C ARG A 33 10.54 -18.48 9.17
N ASN A 34 10.73 -19.44 8.29
CA ASN A 34 11.97 -19.58 7.55
C ASN A 34 12.19 -18.42 6.57
N GLU A 35 11.14 -17.98 5.89
CA GLU A 35 11.22 -16.82 4.99
C GLU A 35 11.40 -15.49 5.76
N ILE A 36 10.77 -15.33 6.93
CA ILE A 36 11.00 -14.15 7.80
C ILE A 36 12.48 -14.09 8.20
N ARG A 37 13.09 -15.18 8.62
CA ARG A 37 14.54 -15.23 8.95
C ARG A 37 15.43 -14.88 7.75
N LEU A 38 15.02 -15.26 6.54
CA LEU A 38 15.75 -14.85 5.33
C LEU A 38 15.60 -13.35 5.09
N ALA A 39 14.38 -12.81 5.25
CA ALA A 39 14.11 -11.39 5.10
C ALA A 39 14.88 -10.54 6.11
N GLU A 40 14.97 -10.95 7.37
CA GLU A 40 15.75 -10.26 8.42
C GLU A 40 17.20 -10.02 8.02
N GLN A 41 17.84 -10.98 7.31
CA GLN A 41 19.22 -10.83 6.83
C GLN A 41 19.38 -9.74 5.76
N GLU A 42 18.29 -9.41 5.07
CA GLU A 42 18.22 -8.39 4.03
C GLU A 42 17.53 -7.09 4.50
N MET A 43 17.21 -6.98 5.80
CA MET A 43 16.52 -5.80 6.37
C MET A 43 17.35 -5.12 7.48
N PRO A 44 18.57 -4.63 7.14
CA PRO A 44 19.54 -4.15 8.13
C PRO A 44 19.03 -2.96 8.94
N GLY A 45 18.19 -2.09 8.38
CA GLY A 45 17.64 -0.94 9.09
C GLY A 45 16.74 -1.34 10.25
N LEU A 46 15.86 -2.34 10.04
CA LEU A 46 15.00 -2.85 11.11
C LEU A 46 15.79 -3.62 12.17
N MET A 47 16.78 -4.43 11.73
CA MET A 47 17.65 -5.13 12.69
C MET A 47 18.44 -4.16 13.57
N ALA A 48 19.01 -3.10 12.98
CA ALA A 48 19.68 -2.05 13.72
C ALA A 48 18.73 -1.27 14.64
N ALA A 49 17.48 -1.03 14.20
CA ALA A 49 16.47 -0.40 15.05
C ALA A 49 16.09 -1.27 16.27
N ARG A 50 15.99 -2.59 16.12
CA ARG A 50 15.79 -3.51 17.27
C ARG A 50 16.98 -3.45 18.24
N GLU A 51 18.22 -3.42 17.73
CA GLU A 51 19.42 -3.35 18.55
C GLU A 51 19.51 -2.01 19.31
N GLU A 52 19.26 -0.89 18.62
CA GLU A 52 19.37 0.45 19.19
C GLU A 52 18.24 0.78 20.16
N PHE A 53 16.99 0.53 19.78
CA PHE A 53 15.81 0.97 20.52
C PHE A 53 15.19 -0.12 21.41
N GLY A 54 15.42 -1.40 21.11
CA GLY A 54 14.85 -2.51 21.88
C GLY A 54 15.10 -2.41 23.40
N PRO A 55 16.34 -2.14 23.86
CA PRO A 55 16.60 -1.96 25.29
C PRO A 55 15.85 -0.80 25.95
N GLN A 56 15.45 0.20 25.18
CA GLN A 56 14.76 1.41 25.66
C GLN A 56 13.25 1.27 25.69
N GLN A 57 12.69 0.29 24.94
CA GLN A 57 11.25 0.04 24.85
C GLN A 57 10.43 1.32 24.56
N PRO A 58 10.74 2.11 23.49
CA PRO A 58 10.14 3.42 23.29
C PRO A 58 8.64 3.37 23.01
N LEU A 59 8.08 2.21 22.66
CA LEU A 59 6.65 2.01 22.41
C LEU A 59 5.95 1.22 23.53
N ALA A 60 6.59 1.07 24.69
CA ALA A 60 6.03 0.30 25.79
C ALA A 60 4.65 0.81 26.23
N GLY A 61 3.68 -0.09 26.29
CA GLY A 61 2.31 0.20 26.70
C GLY A 61 1.45 0.88 25.64
N LEU A 62 1.94 1.02 24.40
CA LEU A 62 1.17 1.53 23.27
C LEU A 62 0.55 0.41 22.45
N LYS A 63 -0.67 0.67 21.99
CA LYS A 63 -1.44 -0.17 21.08
C LYS A 63 -1.28 0.37 19.67
N VAL A 64 -0.72 -0.45 18.77
CA VAL A 64 -0.49 -0.09 17.37
C VAL A 64 -1.39 -0.93 16.48
N ALA A 65 -2.30 -0.30 15.76
CA ALA A 65 -3.04 -0.94 14.68
C ALA A 65 -2.29 -0.74 13.36
N GLY A 66 -1.90 -1.83 12.71
CA GLY A 66 -1.28 -1.80 11.39
C GLY A 66 -2.24 -2.25 10.30
N SER A 67 -2.30 -1.48 9.23
CA SER A 67 -3.06 -1.76 8.01
C SER A 67 -2.12 -1.58 6.81
N LEU A 68 -1.34 -2.63 6.53
CA LEU A 68 -0.34 -2.66 5.47
C LEU A 68 -0.16 -4.09 4.97
N HIS A 69 0.18 -4.26 3.69
CA HIS A 69 0.34 -5.57 3.03
C HIS A 69 0.99 -6.63 3.91
N MET A 70 0.32 -7.74 4.18
CA MET A 70 0.81 -8.80 5.08
C MET A 70 1.81 -9.71 4.35
N THR A 71 3.05 -9.26 4.22
CA THR A 71 4.16 -9.97 3.58
C THR A 71 5.20 -10.44 4.61
N VAL A 72 6.20 -11.22 4.18
CA VAL A 72 7.31 -11.62 5.06
C VAL A 72 8.09 -10.41 5.57
N GLN A 73 8.25 -9.35 4.76
CA GLN A 73 8.90 -8.12 5.16
C GLN A 73 8.09 -7.37 6.22
N THR A 74 6.78 -7.36 6.07
CA THR A 74 5.86 -6.78 7.06
C THR A 74 5.90 -7.55 8.38
N ALA A 75 6.06 -8.86 8.35
CA ALA A 75 6.27 -9.64 9.57
C ALA A 75 7.51 -9.18 10.35
N VAL A 76 8.61 -8.84 9.65
CA VAL A 76 9.82 -8.27 10.29
C VAL A 76 9.52 -6.91 10.91
N LEU A 77 8.73 -6.04 10.24
CA LEU A 77 8.27 -4.77 10.80
C LEU A 77 7.43 -4.98 12.07
N ILE A 78 6.44 -5.86 12.02
CA ILE A 78 5.56 -6.18 13.15
C ILE A 78 6.37 -6.65 14.36
N GLU A 79 7.27 -7.60 14.15
CA GLU A 79 8.14 -8.12 15.22
C GLU A 79 9.10 -7.05 15.75
N THR A 80 9.53 -6.12 14.90
CA THR A 80 10.33 -4.96 15.34
C THR A 80 9.51 -4.06 16.27
N LEU A 81 8.27 -3.72 15.92
CA LEU A 81 7.39 -2.92 16.79
C LEU A 81 7.14 -3.60 18.15
N VAL A 82 6.97 -4.93 18.14
CA VAL A 82 6.84 -5.73 19.37
C VAL A 82 8.13 -5.69 20.19
N ASP A 83 9.30 -5.84 19.56
CA ASP A 83 10.60 -5.75 20.23
C ASP A 83 10.84 -4.35 20.85
N LEU A 84 10.19 -3.32 20.31
CA LEU A 84 10.20 -1.96 20.85
C LEU A 84 9.12 -1.72 21.94
N GLY A 85 8.36 -2.75 22.31
CA GLY A 85 7.39 -2.73 23.41
C GLY A 85 5.93 -2.49 23.02
N ALA A 86 5.59 -2.38 21.74
CA ALA A 86 4.22 -2.18 21.30
C ALA A 86 3.34 -3.43 21.45
N ASP A 87 2.07 -3.24 21.78
CA ASP A 87 0.99 -4.23 21.61
C ASP A 87 0.39 -4.02 20.21
N VAL A 88 0.62 -4.96 19.31
CA VAL A 88 0.34 -4.80 17.87
C VAL A 88 -0.83 -5.68 17.43
N ARG A 89 -1.69 -5.13 16.56
CA ARG A 89 -2.68 -5.88 15.77
C ARG A 89 -2.55 -5.51 14.31
N TRP A 90 -2.77 -6.47 13.40
CA TRP A 90 -2.46 -6.26 11.99
C TRP A 90 -3.54 -6.74 11.04
N VAL A 91 -3.72 -5.99 9.95
CA VAL A 91 -4.55 -6.32 8.79
C VAL A 91 -3.78 -6.00 7.50
N SER A 92 -4.14 -6.64 6.41
CA SER A 92 -3.63 -6.26 5.08
C SER A 92 -4.42 -5.08 4.52
N CYS A 93 -3.77 -4.22 3.75
CA CYS A 93 -4.40 -3.09 3.05
C CYS A 93 -4.86 -3.44 1.62
N ASN A 94 -4.86 -4.72 1.24
CA ASN A 94 -5.30 -5.18 -0.07
C ASN A 94 -5.70 -6.66 -0.04
N ILE A 95 -6.81 -7.01 -0.68
CA ILE A 95 -7.42 -8.35 -0.66
C ILE A 95 -6.57 -9.46 -1.31
N PHE A 96 -5.57 -9.11 -2.15
CA PHE A 96 -4.71 -10.10 -2.84
C PHE A 96 -3.24 -10.06 -2.43
N SER A 97 -2.83 -9.14 -1.56
CA SER A 97 -1.42 -8.92 -1.24
C SER A 97 -0.89 -9.77 -0.10
N THR A 98 -1.75 -10.39 0.68
CA THR A 98 -1.33 -11.24 1.81
C THR A 98 -0.53 -12.45 1.32
N GLN A 99 0.57 -12.71 2.01
CA GLN A 99 1.31 -13.98 1.95
C GLN A 99 0.87 -14.83 3.14
N ASP A 100 0.07 -15.86 2.89
CA ASP A 100 -0.60 -16.64 3.95
C ASP A 100 0.37 -17.27 4.94
N HIS A 101 1.55 -17.70 4.46
CA HIS A 101 2.60 -18.24 5.31
C HIS A 101 3.25 -17.17 6.21
N ALA A 102 3.34 -15.91 5.76
CA ALA A 102 3.80 -14.79 6.58
C ALA A 102 2.79 -14.45 7.68
N ALA A 103 1.50 -14.38 7.33
CA ALA A 103 0.42 -14.18 8.29
C ALA A 103 0.39 -15.28 9.35
N ALA A 104 0.48 -16.55 8.94
CA ALA A 104 0.54 -17.69 9.83
C ALA A 104 1.75 -17.64 10.78
N ALA A 105 2.94 -17.30 10.26
CA ALA A 105 4.16 -17.21 11.07
C ALA A 105 4.12 -16.05 12.08
N THR A 106 3.52 -14.92 11.71
CA THR A 106 3.34 -13.77 12.60
C THR A 106 2.39 -14.09 13.75
N VAL A 107 1.28 -14.81 13.47
CA VAL A 107 0.36 -15.28 14.51
C VAL A 107 1.02 -16.33 15.40
N ALA A 108 1.76 -17.28 14.83
CA ALA A 108 2.51 -18.26 15.62
C ALA A 108 3.55 -17.56 16.53
N GLY A 109 4.23 -16.55 16.00
CA GLY A 109 5.28 -15.80 16.69
C GLY A 109 6.64 -16.51 16.67
N PRO A 110 7.73 -15.80 17.02
CA PRO A 110 9.09 -16.33 16.97
C PRO A 110 9.32 -17.49 17.94
N ASN A 111 8.56 -17.56 19.04
CA ASN A 111 8.69 -18.57 20.10
C ASN A 111 7.48 -19.52 20.19
N GLY A 112 6.44 -19.30 19.37
CA GLY A 112 5.23 -20.13 19.35
C GLY A 112 5.23 -21.15 18.21
N THR A 113 4.11 -21.84 18.07
CA THR A 113 3.86 -22.81 17.01
C THR A 113 2.43 -22.69 16.51
N ALA A 114 2.09 -23.37 15.40
CA ALA A 114 0.71 -23.44 14.91
C ALA A 114 -0.27 -24.01 15.97
N ALA A 115 0.18 -24.94 16.83
CA ALA A 115 -0.65 -25.53 17.89
C ALA A 115 -0.74 -24.66 19.15
N ALA A 116 0.22 -23.79 19.38
CA ALA A 116 0.30 -22.88 20.52
C ALA A 116 0.83 -21.52 20.06
N PRO A 117 0.00 -20.74 19.35
CA PRO A 117 0.42 -19.43 18.85
C PRO A 117 0.62 -18.44 20.00
N SER A 118 1.68 -17.65 19.92
CA SER A 118 2.06 -16.66 20.92
C SER A 118 2.54 -15.33 20.31
N GLY A 119 2.27 -15.15 19.01
CA GLY A 119 2.66 -13.95 18.28
C GLY A 119 1.59 -12.88 18.25
N VAL A 120 1.58 -12.10 17.18
CA VAL A 120 0.71 -10.94 17.01
C VAL A 120 -0.62 -11.35 16.36
N PRO A 121 -1.76 -10.83 16.83
CA PRO A 121 -3.04 -10.98 16.15
C PRO A 121 -3.00 -10.42 14.73
N VAL A 122 -3.17 -11.28 13.73
CA VAL A 122 -3.29 -10.91 12.31
C VAL A 122 -4.65 -11.33 11.79
N TYR A 123 -5.28 -10.45 11.03
CA TYR A 123 -6.54 -10.68 10.32
C TYR A 123 -6.30 -10.45 8.84
N ALA A 124 -5.78 -11.45 8.14
CA ALA A 124 -5.46 -11.33 6.73
C ALA A 124 -5.28 -12.70 6.05
N TRP A 125 -5.78 -12.83 4.82
CA TRP A 125 -5.49 -13.95 3.93
C TRP A 125 -5.59 -13.51 2.47
N LYS A 126 -4.96 -14.24 1.57
CA LYS A 126 -5.03 -13.93 0.15
C LYS A 126 -6.39 -14.32 -0.43
N GLY A 127 -7.05 -13.36 -1.07
CA GLY A 127 -8.35 -13.59 -1.71
C GLY A 127 -9.54 -13.30 -0.80
N GLU A 128 -9.39 -12.39 0.15
CA GLU A 128 -10.51 -11.82 0.92
C GLU A 128 -11.56 -11.22 -0.02
N THR A 129 -12.83 -11.32 0.36
CA THR A 129 -13.87 -10.48 -0.21
C THR A 129 -13.79 -9.06 0.38
N LEU A 130 -14.41 -8.08 -0.27
CA LEU A 130 -14.44 -6.70 0.29
C LEU A 130 -15.08 -6.66 1.69
N ALA A 131 -16.11 -7.48 1.93
CA ALA A 131 -16.75 -7.56 3.24
C ALA A 131 -15.80 -8.14 4.32
N GLU A 132 -15.02 -9.18 3.97
CA GLU A 132 -14.02 -9.76 4.86
C GLU A 132 -12.88 -8.79 5.13
N TYR A 133 -12.39 -8.08 4.11
CA TYR A 133 -11.34 -7.06 4.22
C TYR A 133 -11.71 -5.96 5.22
N TRP A 134 -12.88 -5.35 5.07
CA TRP A 134 -13.33 -4.29 5.97
C TRP A 134 -13.68 -4.80 7.38
N TRP A 135 -14.18 -6.05 7.48
CA TRP A 135 -14.31 -6.71 8.78
C TRP A 135 -12.95 -6.92 9.45
N CYS A 136 -11.92 -7.36 8.71
CA CYS A 136 -10.54 -7.49 9.21
C CYS A 136 -10.01 -6.14 9.69
N THR A 137 -10.23 -5.07 8.93
CA THR A 137 -9.84 -3.70 9.32
C THR A 137 -10.47 -3.30 10.66
N LEU A 138 -11.76 -3.57 10.85
CA LEU A 138 -12.42 -3.36 12.13
C LEU A 138 -11.79 -4.20 13.25
N GLN A 139 -11.47 -5.49 13.00
CA GLN A 139 -10.86 -6.36 14.02
C GLN A 139 -9.49 -5.86 14.47
N ALA A 140 -8.67 -5.31 13.56
CA ALA A 140 -7.37 -4.74 13.90
C ALA A 140 -7.47 -3.48 14.78
N LEU A 141 -8.60 -2.76 14.71
CA LEU A 141 -8.87 -1.59 15.55
C LEU A 141 -9.43 -1.92 16.94
N LEU A 142 -9.65 -3.20 17.27
CA LEU A 142 -10.32 -3.63 18.49
C LEU A 142 -9.42 -4.45 19.38
N TRP A 143 -9.19 -4.00 20.61
CA TRP A 143 -8.49 -4.75 21.67
C TRP A 143 -9.45 -5.52 22.58
N PRO A 144 -8.98 -6.59 23.26
CA PRO A 144 -9.84 -7.39 24.15
C PRO A 144 -10.47 -6.61 25.31
N ASP A 145 -9.85 -5.51 25.72
CA ASP A 145 -10.32 -4.61 26.78
C ASP A 145 -11.31 -3.53 26.29
N GLU A 146 -11.82 -3.69 25.06
CA GLU A 146 -12.77 -2.77 24.42
C GLU A 146 -12.16 -1.41 24.01
N SER A 147 -10.85 -1.22 24.18
CA SER A 147 -10.16 -0.03 23.70
C SER A 147 -9.79 -0.13 22.20
N GLY A 148 -9.45 1.03 21.62
CA GLY A 148 -8.82 1.14 20.30
C GLY A 148 -7.31 1.31 20.39
N PRO A 149 -6.65 1.57 19.22
CA PRO A 149 -5.23 1.85 19.14
C PRO A 149 -4.86 3.21 19.73
N ASN A 150 -3.58 3.37 20.08
CA ASN A 150 -2.97 4.67 20.36
C ASN A 150 -2.27 5.26 19.14
N LEU A 151 -1.82 4.40 18.25
CA LEU A 151 -1.15 4.76 17.00
C LEU A 151 -1.68 3.89 15.87
N ILE A 152 -1.73 4.46 14.67
CA ILE A 152 -2.05 3.75 13.43
C ILE A 152 -0.82 3.77 12.53
N LEU A 153 -0.53 2.63 11.89
CA LEU A 153 0.40 2.51 10.78
C LEU A 153 -0.42 2.08 9.58
N ASP A 154 -0.61 2.98 8.62
CA ASP A 154 -1.55 2.79 7.50
C ASP A 154 -0.84 2.80 6.15
N ASP A 155 -1.46 2.15 5.17
CA ASP A 155 -1.02 2.10 3.78
C ASP A 155 -2.26 2.20 2.87
N GLY A 156 -2.54 3.40 2.42
CA GLY A 156 -3.75 3.76 1.68
C GLY A 156 -4.80 4.47 2.53
N GLY A 157 -4.66 4.47 3.85
CA GLY A 157 -5.50 5.26 4.76
C GLY A 157 -6.85 4.63 5.09
N ASP A 158 -7.06 3.33 4.91
CA ASP A 158 -8.37 2.70 5.11
C ASP A 158 -8.74 2.54 6.60
N ALA A 159 -7.79 2.16 7.44
CA ALA A 159 -8.02 2.11 8.89
C ALA A 159 -8.30 3.52 9.45
N THR A 160 -7.53 4.49 8.99
CA THR A 160 -7.72 5.92 9.31
C THR A 160 -9.07 6.44 8.84
N LEU A 161 -9.48 6.09 7.61
CA LEU A 161 -10.78 6.46 7.03
C LEU A 161 -11.94 5.94 7.89
N LEU A 162 -11.89 4.67 8.30
CA LEU A 162 -12.95 4.04 9.08
C LEU A 162 -13.15 4.75 10.42
N VAL A 163 -12.07 5.12 11.11
CA VAL A 163 -12.12 5.88 12.38
C VAL A 163 -12.71 7.28 12.17
N HIS A 164 -12.29 7.98 11.11
CA HIS A 164 -12.79 9.33 10.81
C HIS A 164 -14.27 9.33 10.46
N LEU A 165 -14.72 8.45 9.55
CA LEU A 165 -16.12 8.32 9.17
C LEU A 165 -16.98 7.90 10.36
N GLY A 166 -16.51 6.95 11.16
CA GLY A 166 -17.20 6.51 12.36
C GLY A 166 -17.47 7.67 13.33
N HIS A 167 -16.45 8.46 13.63
CA HIS A 167 -16.58 9.66 14.45
C HIS A 167 -17.52 10.70 13.83
N GLU A 168 -17.33 11.01 12.54
CA GLU A 168 -18.15 11.99 11.81
C GLU A 168 -19.63 11.64 11.86
N TYR A 169 -19.99 10.37 11.65
CA TYR A 169 -21.38 9.92 11.68
C TYR A 169 -21.95 9.83 13.10
N GLU A 170 -21.14 9.55 14.12
CA GLU A 170 -21.57 9.69 15.52
C GLU A 170 -21.92 11.14 15.87
N VAL A 171 -21.06 12.09 15.47
CA VAL A 171 -21.30 13.53 15.73
C VAL A 171 -22.51 14.04 14.97
N SER A 172 -22.69 13.66 13.71
CA SER A 172 -23.85 14.05 12.91
C SER A 172 -25.14 13.33 13.32
N GLY A 173 -25.04 12.21 14.04
CA GLY A 173 -26.15 11.34 14.41
C GLY A 173 -26.76 10.54 13.25
N THR A 174 -26.19 10.62 12.04
CA THR A 174 -26.75 10.00 10.84
C THR A 174 -25.67 9.31 10.03
N ILE A 175 -25.82 8.00 9.78
CA ILE A 175 -25.05 7.24 8.81
C ILE A 175 -25.86 7.22 7.50
N PRO A 176 -25.26 7.53 6.33
CA PRO A 176 -25.94 7.44 5.04
C PRO A 176 -26.49 6.03 4.79
N ALA A 177 -27.60 5.93 4.06
CA ALA A 177 -28.17 4.64 3.69
C ALA A 177 -27.19 3.89 2.75
N VAL A 178 -27.08 2.58 2.94
CA VAL A 178 -26.13 1.72 2.19
C VAL A 178 -26.35 1.82 0.67
N GLU A 179 -27.59 2.00 0.24
CA GLU A 179 -27.98 2.13 -1.17
C GLU A 179 -27.52 3.44 -1.83
N THR A 180 -27.09 4.43 -1.03
CA THR A 180 -26.59 5.71 -1.53
C THR A 180 -25.09 5.68 -1.87
N ALA A 181 -24.42 4.56 -1.61
CA ALA A 181 -23.00 4.41 -1.86
C ALA A 181 -22.67 4.47 -3.36
N GLU A 182 -21.65 5.23 -3.73
CA GLU A 182 -21.19 5.40 -5.10
C GLU A 182 -20.39 4.20 -5.62
N SER A 183 -19.86 3.37 -4.72
CA SER A 183 -19.07 2.16 -5.03
C SER A 183 -19.47 0.98 -4.17
N GLU A 184 -19.17 -0.23 -4.63
CA GLU A 184 -19.38 -1.46 -3.86
C GLU A 184 -18.56 -1.44 -2.55
N GLU A 185 -17.33 -0.99 -2.62
CA GLU A 185 -16.47 -0.87 -1.43
C GLU A 185 -17.06 0.09 -0.40
N PHE A 186 -17.49 1.28 -0.80
CA PHE A 186 -18.11 2.23 0.12
C PHE A 186 -19.42 1.72 0.69
N ARG A 187 -20.16 0.90 -0.07
CA ARG A 187 -21.35 0.18 0.43
C ARG A 187 -21.01 -0.73 1.61
N VAL A 188 -19.91 -1.47 1.52
CA VAL A 188 -19.42 -2.33 2.61
C VAL A 188 -19.02 -1.50 3.82
N VAL A 189 -18.31 -0.38 3.62
CA VAL A 189 -17.93 0.55 4.71
C VAL A 189 -19.17 1.05 5.45
N LEU A 190 -20.19 1.53 4.74
CA LEU A 190 -21.44 1.96 5.36
C LEU A 190 -22.13 0.82 6.12
N SER A 191 -22.12 -0.39 5.56
CA SER A 191 -22.70 -1.57 6.21
C SER A 191 -22.02 -1.89 7.54
N ILE A 192 -20.69 -1.78 7.62
CA ILE A 192 -19.92 -1.95 8.86
C ILE A 192 -20.27 -0.87 9.88
N LEU A 193 -20.33 0.40 9.45
CA LEU A 193 -20.66 1.51 10.33
C LEU A 193 -22.07 1.36 10.93
N HIS A 194 -23.06 0.93 10.14
CA HIS A 194 -24.39 0.59 10.63
C HIS A 194 -24.37 -0.58 11.60
N ALA A 195 -23.67 -1.67 11.29
CA ALA A 195 -23.56 -2.85 12.15
C ALA A 195 -22.88 -2.51 13.49
N VAL A 196 -21.81 -1.71 13.47
CA VAL A 196 -21.15 -1.24 14.71
C VAL A 196 -22.09 -0.40 15.55
N ARG A 197 -22.85 0.52 14.95
CA ARG A 197 -23.84 1.33 15.66
C ARG A 197 -24.93 0.48 16.30
N GLU A 198 -25.47 -0.50 15.57
CA GLU A 198 -26.50 -1.41 16.08
C GLU A 198 -26.00 -2.27 17.24
N GLU A 199 -24.79 -2.78 17.15
CA GLU A 199 -24.23 -3.74 18.10
C GLU A 199 -23.54 -3.09 19.30
N ARG A 200 -22.95 -1.89 19.14
CA ARG A 200 -22.09 -1.22 20.13
C ARG A 200 -22.64 0.14 20.59
N GLY A 201 -23.68 0.67 19.93
CA GLY A 201 -24.32 1.94 20.25
C GLY A 201 -23.70 3.15 19.55
N ASP A 202 -24.21 4.33 19.92
CA ASP A 202 -23.91 5.62 19.25
C ASP A 202 -22.64 6.32 19.76
N ASN A 203 -21.80 5.68 20.57
CA ASN A 203 -20.59 6.28 21.14
C ASN A 203 -19.44 5.27 21.18
N PHE A 204 -19.15 4.69 20.05
CA PHE A 204 -18.07 3.70 19.89
C PHE A 204 -16.80 4.31 19.28
N TRP A 205 -16.95 5.09 18.20
CA TRP A 205 -15.83 5.63 17.43
C TRP A 205 -15.17 6.85 18.10
N THR A 206 -15.95 7.71 18.71
CA THR A 206 -15.43 8.95 19.35
C THR A 206 -14.41 8.67 20.46
N PRO A 207 -14.64 7.74 21.42
CA PRO A 207 -13.62 7.37 22.40
C PRO A 207 -12.37 6.76 21.76
N MET A 208 -12.51 5.94 20.71
CA MET A 208 -11.41 5.37 19.96
C MET A 208 -10.59 6.47 19.27
N ALA A 209 -11.25 7.34 18.50
CA ALA A 209 -10.60 8.46 17.81
C ALA A 209 -9.85 9.36 18.79
N LYS A 210 -10.44 9.61 19.97
CA LYS A 210 -9.82 10.41 21.04
C LYS A 210 -8.53 9.79 21.60
N ALA A 211 -8.42 8.45 21.62
CA ALA A 211 -7.26 7.75 22.16
C ALA A 211 -6.07 7.71 21.19
N ILE A 212 -6.31 7.97 19.88
CA ILE A 212 -5.29 7.94 18.86
C ILE A 212 -4.44 9.21 18.92
N ARG A 213 -3.12 9.04 19.01
CA ARG A 213 -2.11 10.10 19.06
C ARG A 213 -1.62 10.52 17.69
N GLY A 214 -1.67 9.62 16.72
CA GLY A 214 -1.23 9.90 15.36
C GLY A 214 -1.25 8.69 14.45
N VAL A 215 -1.01 8.95 13.16
CA VAL A 215 -0.89 7.95 12.10
C VAL A 215 0.39 8.18 11.30
N SER A 216 1.07 7.09 10.90
CA SER A 216 2.08 7.13 9.84
C SER A 216 1.55 6.47 8.59
N GLU A 217 1.71 7.14 7.44
CA GLU A 217 1.14 6.71 6.15
C GLU A 217 2.25 6.36 5.15
N GLU A 218 2.13 5.16 4.56
CA GLU A 218 3.14 4.55 3.68
C GLU A 218 3.03 5.03 2.24
N THR A 219 1.82 5.30 1.72
CA THR A 219 1.62 5.47 0.28
C THR A 219 1.02 6.81 -0.12
N THR A 220 1.33 7.23 -1.35
CA THR A 220 0.90 8.51 -1.93
C THR A 220 -0.60 8.75 -1.79
N THR A 221 -1.43 7.72 -1.99
CA THR A 221 -2.89 7.90 -1.98
C THR A 221 -3.43 8.13 -0.57
N GLY A 222 -2.92 7.40 0.43
CA GLY A 222 -3.28 7.65 1.84
C GLY A 222 -2.84 9.03 2.29
N VAL A 223 -1.62 9.45 1.90
CA VAL A 223 -1.13 10.83 2.14
C VAL A 223 -2.05 11.87 1.53
N HIS A 224 -2.56 11.66 0.30
CA HIS A 224 -3.50 12.58 -0.33
C HIS A 224 -4.80 12.72 0.48
N ARG A 225 -5.38 11.60 0.92
CA ARG A 225 -6.57 11.59 1.80
C ARG A 225 -6.33 12.34 3.11
N LEU A 226 -5.14 12.22 3.71
CA LEU A 226 -4.77 12.95 4.92
C LEU A 226 -4.68 14.46 4.66
N TYR A 227 -4.05 14.88 3.56
CA TYR A 227 -4.00 16.30 3.19
C TYR A 227 -5.39 16.89 2.91
N GLU A 228 -6.28 16.15 2.24
CA GLU A 228 -7.66 16.58 2.03
C GLU A 228 -8.37 16.87 3.36
N ARG A 229 -8.23 15.97 4.34
CA ARG A 229 -8.79 16.17 5.68
C ARG A 229 -8.13 17.32 6.43
N CYS A 230 -6.83 17.49 6.29
CA CYS A 230 -6.10 18.62 6.89
C CYS A 230 -6.62 19.95 6.33
N VAL A 231 -6.75 20.09 5.01
CA VAL A 231 -7.28 21.29 4.34
C VAL A 231 -8.75 21.54 4.73
N ALA A 232 -9.54 20.49 4.88
CA ALA A 232 -10.94 20.58 5.33
C ALA A 232 -11.09 20.84 6.84
N ASN A 233 -10.01 20.85 7.62
CA ASN A 233 -9.99 20.91 9.09
C ASN A 233 -10.81 19.78 9.75
N THR A 234 -10.76 18.58 9.16
CA THR A 234 -11.42 17.37 9.65
C THR A 234 -10.44 16.26 10.06
N LEU A 235 -9.15 16.54 10.01
CA LEU A 235 -8.12 15.61 10.50
C LEU A 235 -8.20 15.52 12.02
N LEU A 236 -8.32 14.31 12.57
CA LEU A 236 -8.54 14.09 14.01
C LEU A 236 -7.24 13.96 14.82
N PHE A 237 -6.14 13.64 14.19
CA PHE A 237 -4.85 13.43 14.86
C PHE A 237 -3.68 13.71 13.91
N PRO A 238 -2.48 14.04 14.43
CA PRO A 238 -1.30 14.29 13.60
C PRO A 238 -0.96 13.12 12.68
N ALA A 239 -0.42 13.41 11.51
CA ALA A 239 -0.01 12.41 10.54
C ALA A 239 1.44 12.61 10.08
N ILE A 240 2.23 11.55 10.06
CA ILE A 240 3.55 11.54 9.42
C ILE A 240 3.42 10.88 8.05
N ASN A 241 3.70 11.67 7.03
CA ASN A 241 3.84 11.24 5.64
C ASN A 241 5.20 10.56 5.46
N VAL A 242 5.21 9.24 5.56
CA VAL A 242 6.41 8.43 5.32
C VAL A 242 6.70 8.31 3.83
N ASN A 243 5.66 8.31 2.97
CA ASN A 243 5.86 8.19 1.52
C ASN A 243 6.84 9.21 0.95
N ASP A 244 6.81 10.46 1.44
CA ASP A 244 7.63 11.53 0.91
C ASP A 244 8.99 11.68 1.61
N SER A 245 9.31 10.82 2.59
CA SER A 245 10.68 10.64 3.05
C SER A 245 11.56 10.22 1.88
N VAL A 246 12.76 10.80 1.77
CA VAL A 246 13.62 10.53 0.61
C VAL A 246 14.09 9.08 0.59
N THR A 247 14.41 8.52 1.76
CA THR A 247 14.79 7.12 1.90
C THR A 247 13.62 6.13 1.67
N LYS A 248 12.38 6.63 1.57
CA LYS A 248 11.22 5.86 1.11
C LYS A 248 10.97 6.12 -0.38
N SER A 249 10.61 7.33 -0.77
CA SER A 249 10.14 7.62 -2.14
C SER A 249 11.18 7.36 -3.23
N LYS A 250 12.46 7.66 -2.97
CA LYS A 250 13.55 7.47 -3.93
C LYS A 250 14.13 6.06 -3.90
N PHE A 251 13.71 5.21 -2.97
CA PHE A 251 14.15 3.82 -2.84
C PHE A 251 13.01 2.86 -3.13
N ASP A 252 11.95 2.86 -2.35
CA ASP A 252 10.80 1.99 -2.52
C ASP A 252 10.11 2.22 -3.87
N ASN A 253 9.61 3.42 -4.10
CA ASN A 253 8.83 3.71 -5.31
C ASN A 253 9.68 3.53 -6.60
N VAL A 254 10.99 3.75 -6.54
CA VAL A 254 11.90 3.58 -7.69
C VAL A 254 12.42 2.15 -7.77
N TYR A 255 13.25 1.73 -6.80
CA TYR A 255 13.94 0.44 -6.85
C TYR A 255 13.03 -0.74 -6.58
N GLY A 256 12.01 -0.56 -5.73
CA GLY A 256 10.99 -1.57 -5.49
C GLY A 256 10.23 -1.92 -6.76
N CYS A 257 9.70 -0.91 -7.46
CA CYS A 257 9.00 -1.11 -8.74
C CYS A 257 9.94 -1.59 -9.85
N ARG A 258 11.19 -1.12 -9.86
CA ARG A 258 12.22 -1.59 -10.80
C ARG A 258 12.48 -3.09 -10.67
N HIS A 259 12.45 -3.64 -9.46
CA HIS A 259 12.61 -5.08 -9.22
C HIS A 259 11.30 -5.83 -9.49
N SER A 260 10.20 -5.41 -8.90
CA SER A 260 8.97 -6.19 -8.78
C SER A 260 8.10 -6.20 -10.03
N LEU A 261 8.15 -5.17 -10.90
CA LEU A 261 7.37 -5.14 -12.14
C LEU A 261 7.76 -6.30 -13.07
N VAL A 262 9.05 -6.44 -13.34
CA VAL A 262 9.56 -7.48 -14.26
C VAL A 262 9.36 -8.87 -13.66
N ASP A 263 9.54 -9.03 -12.34
CA ASP A 263 9.24 -10.28 -11.64
C ASP A 263 7.78 -10.68 -11.83
N ALA A 264 6.84 -9.74 -11.65
CA ALA A 264 5.42 -9.99 -11.85
C ALA A 264 5.07 -10.35 -13.30
N LEU A 265 5.57 -9.59 -14.27
CA LEU A 265 5.33 -9.86 -15.69
C LEU A 265 5.83 -11.26 -16.10
N MET A 266 7.03 -11.64 -15.65
CA MET A 266 7.63 -12.94 -15.97
C MET A 266 6.86 -14.09 -15.30
N ARG A 267 6.51 -13.98 -14.03
CA ARG A 267 5.72 -15.00 -13.32
C ARG A 267 4.31 -15.15 -13.87
N ALA A 268 3.66 -14.03 -14.20
CA ALA A 268 2.30 -14.03 -14.73
C ALA A 268 2.22 -14.65 -16.13
N THR A 269 3.14 -14.32 -17.00
CA THR A 269 2.95 -14.56 -18.45
C THR A 269 4.04 -15.41 -19.10
N ASP A 270 5.20 -15.56 -18.46
CA ASP A 270 6.38 -16.23 -19.02
C ASP A 270 6.81 -15.69 -20.41
N VAL A 271 6.49 -14.39 -20.70
CA VAL A 271 6.83 -13.77 -21.98
C VAL A 271 8.25 -13.22 -21.97
N LEU A 272 8.91 -13.30 -23.13
CA LEU A 272 10.16 -12.59 -23.33
C LEU A 272 9.88 -11.09 -23.50
N ILE A 273 10.40 -10.28 -22.58
CA ILE A 273 10.22 -8.81 -22.59
C ILE A 273 11.10 -8.14 -23.66
N ALA A 274 12.29 -8.71 -23.93
CA ALA A 274 13.21 -8.16 -24.92
C ALA A 274 12.56 -7.93 -26.30
N GLY A 275 12.78 -6.74 -26.84
CA GLY A 275 12.25 -6.33 -28.14
C GLY A 275 10.78 -5.92 -28.17
N LYS A 276 10.01 -6.14 -27.08
CA LYS A 276 8.62 -5.69 -26.98
C LYS A 276 8.53 -4.17 -26.88
N ARG A 277 7.43 -3.63 -27.40
CA ARG A 277 7.06 -2.22 -27.20
C ARG A 277 6.26 -2.11 -25.91
N CYS A 278 6.77 -1.33 -24.98
CA CYS A 278 6.14 -1.10 -23.68
C CYS A 278 5.77 0.37 -23.54
N LEU A 279 4.57 0.63 -23.06
CA LEU A 279 4.11 1.96 -22.69
C LEU A 279 3.94 2.01 -21.19
N VAL A 280 4.67 2.90 -20.52
CA VAL A 280 4.49 3.21 -19.09
C VAL A 280 3.69 4.50 -18.99
N LEU A 281 2.53 4.43 -18.37
CA LEU A 281 1.63 5.57 -18.19
C LEU A 281 1.91 6.20 -16.83
N GLY A 282 2.57 7.36 -16.85
CA GLY A 282 3.13 8.07 -15.70
C GLY A 282 4.65 7.95 -15.58
N PHE A 283 5.35 9.06 -15.28
CA PHE A 283 6.80 9.11 -15.12
C PHE A 283 7.24 9.77 -13.79
N GLY A 284 6.44 9.57 -12.73
CA GLY A 284 6.83 9.80 -11.34
C GLY A 284 7.86 8.75 -10.88
N ASP A 285 8.09 8.62 -9.58
CA ASP A 285 9.09 7.70 -9.04
C ASP A 285 8.81 6.22 -9.44
N VAL A 286 7.55 5.78 -9.33
CA VAL A 286 7.10 4.45 -9.76
C VAL A 286 7.31 4.23 -11.26
N GLY A 287 6.92 5.21 -12.09
CA GLY A 287 7.12 5.15 -13.53
C GLY A 287 8.59 5.11 -13.93
N LYS A 288 9.46 5.88 -13.27
CA LYS A 288 10.92 5.86 -13.49
C LYS A 288 11.52 4.49 -13.20
N GLY A 289 11.15 3.87 -12.08
CA GLY A 289 11.58 2.52 -11.74
C GLY A 289 11.11 1.50 -12.77
N SER A 290 9.85 1.57 -13.17
CA SER A 290 9.22 0.69 -14.16
C SER A 290 9.90 0.78 -15.53
N VAL A 291 10.17 2.00 -16.02
CA VAL A 291 10.90 2.24 -17.27
C VAL A 291 12.30 1.63 -17.22
N GLN A 292 13.06 1.88 -16.16
CA GLN A 292 14.41 1.32 -16.00
C GLN A 292 14.41 -0.21 -15.99
N SER A 293 13.41 -0.81 -15.36
CA SER A 293 13.21 -2.26 -15.33
C SER A 293 13.03 -2.84 -16.73
N LEU A 294 12.07 -2.29 -17.48
CA LEU A 294 11.76 -2.74 -18.84
C LEU A 294 12.92 -2.50 -19.82
N GLN A 295 13.58 -1.33 -19.74
CA GLN A 295 14.79 -1.05 -20.52
C GLN A 295 15.93 -2.01 -20.18
N GLY A 296 16.09 -2.38 -18.89
CA GLY A 296 17.05 -3.38 -18.44
C GLY A 296 16.82 -4.77 -19.05
N GLN A 297 15.59 -5.08 -19.45
CA GLN A 297 15.22 -6.27 -20.21
C GLN A 297 15.26 -6.06 -21.75
N SER A 298 15.83 -4.96 -22.22
CA SER A 298 15.91 -4.63 -23.66
C SER A 298 14.56 -4.40 -24.34
N ALA A 299 13.55 -3.93 -23.60
CA ALA A 299 12.30 -3.46 -24.18
C ALA A 299 12.47 -2.09 -24.88
N LYS A 300 11.57 -1.78 -25.81
CA LYS A 300 11.41 -0.45 -26.42
C LYS A 300 10.36 0.30 -25.62
N VAL A 301 10.78 1.23 -24.75
CA VAL A 301 9.89 1.89 -23.80
C VAL A 301 9.59 3.31 -24.23
N ALA A 302 8.30 3.66 -24.21
CA ALA A 302 7.78 5.01 -24.29
C ALA A 302 6.97 5.32 -23.02
N VAL A 303 6.69 6.60 -22.75
CA VAL A 303 5.94 7.02 -21.58
C VAL A 303 4.82 7.99 -21.96
N THR A 304 3.77 8.04 -21.13
CA THR A 304 2.83 9.17 -21.11
C THR A 304 3.05 9.97 -19.83
N GLU A 305 2.88 11.28 -19.87
CA GLU A 305 3.04 12.13 -18.71
C GLU A 305 2.25 13.44 -18.86
N VAL A 306 1.68 13.91 -17.77
CA VAL A 306 0.94 15.18 -17.71
C VAL A 306 1.78 16.31 -17.11
N ASP A 307 2.73 15.97 -16.22
CA ASP A 307 3.66 16.94 -15.62
C ASP A 307 4.77 17.29 -16.63
N PRO A 308 4.88 18.56 -17.04
CA PRO A 308 5.89 18.96 -18.02
C PRO A 308 7.33 18.79 -17.51
N ILE A 309 7.57 18.79 -16.19
CA ILE A 309 8.90 18.56 -15.61
C ILE A 309 9.27 17.10 -15.74
N CYS A 310 8.37 16.19 -15.36
CA CYS A 310 8.59 14.75 -15.52
C CYS A 310 8.71 14.36 -17.00
N ALA A 311 7.87 14.94 -17.89
CA ALA A 311 7.97 14.74 -19.34
C ALA A 311 9.33 15.20 -19.91
N LEU A 312 9.83 16.36 -19.46
CA LEU A 312 11.16 16.84 -19.84
C LEU A 312 12.27 15.89 -19.34
N GLN A 313 12.18 15.41 -18.10
CA GLN A 313 13.13 14.41 -17.56
C GLN A 313 13.13 13.13 -18.42
N ALA A 314 11.95 12.61 -18.79
CA ALA A 314 11.83 11.46 -19.67
C ALA A 314 12.52 11.69 -21.03
N SER A 315 12.26 12.85 -21.65
CA SER A 315 12.88 13.24 -22.92
C SER A 315 14.41 13.34 -22.82
N MET A 316 14.94 13.89 -21.70
CA MET A 316 16.39 13.98 -21.47
C MET A 316 17.04 12.60 -21.27
N LEU A 317 16.28 11.59 -20.86
CA LEU A 317 16.73 10.19 -20.79
C LEU A 317 16.57 9.43 -22.11
N GLY A 318 16.16 10.11 -23.19
CA GLY A 318 15.98 9.53 -24.53
C GLY A 318 14.71 8.71 -24.70
N LEU A 319 13.70 8.94 -23.87
CA LEU A 319 12.40 8.31 -24.00
C LEU A 319 11.47 9.13 -24.90
N ASP A 320 10.65 8.44 -25.69
CA ASP A 320 9.54 9.06 -26.38
C ASP A 320 8.42 9.36 -25.36
N VAL A 321 8.02 10.62 -25.25
CA VAL A 321 6.84 11.04 -24.48
C VAL A 321 5.68 11.18 -25.47
N VAL A 322 4.66 10.35 -25.31
CA VAL A 322 3.57 10.18 -26.27
C VAL A 322 2.21 10.27 -25.58
N ARG A 323 1.12 10.35 -26.37
CA ARG A 323 -0.23 10.15 -25.84
C ARG A 323 -0.65 8.70 -26.06
N LEU A 324 -1.45 8.15 -25.15
CA LEU A 324 -1.94 6.77 -25.25
C LEU A 324 -2.66 6.52 -26.58
N GLU A 325 -3.52 7.45 -27.00
CA GLU A 325 -4.35 7.33 -28.19
C GLU A 325 -3.51 7.20 -29.47
N ASP A 326 -2.34 7.81 -29.51
CA ASP A 326 -1.45 7.79 -30.69
C ASP A 326 -0.72 6.45 -30.85
N VAL A 327 -0.61 5.64 -29.77
CA VAL A 327 0.23 4.44 -29.74
C VAL A 327 -0.47 3.18 -29.20
N VAL A 328 -1.75 3.26 -28.86
CA VAL A 328 -2.50 2.16 -28.22
C VAL A 328 -2.49 0.87 -29.07
N CYS A 329 -2.51 0.99 -30.39
CA CYS A 329 -2.56 -0.16 -31.29
C CYS A 329 -1.19 -0.81 -31.59
N ILE A 330 -0.07 -0.26 -31.10
CA ILE A 330 1.27 -0.75 -31.47
C ILE A 330 2.06 -1.34 -30.30
N ASN A 331 1.65 -1.09 -29.04
CA ASN A 331 2.36 -1.56 -27.88
C ASN A 331 1.97 -3.00 -27.49
N ASP A 332 2.92 -3.72 -26.92
CA ASP A 332 2.77 -5.09 -26.42
C ASP A 332 2.40 -5.15 -24.95
N ILE A 333 2.94 -4.21 -24.15
CA ILE A 333 2.79 -4.17 -22.70
C ILE A 333 2.43 -2.75 -22.31
N PHE A 334 1.39 -2.61 -21.47
CA PHE A 334 0.92 -1.37 -20.90
C PHE A 334 1.03 -1.46 -19.39
N VAL A 335 1.67 -0.47 -18.75
CA VAL A 335 1.87 -0.40 -17.31
C VAL A 335 1.37 0.94 -16.81
N THR A 336 0.32 0.96 -15.98
CA THR A 336 -0.16 2.19 -15.35
C THR A 336 0.57 2.47 -14.04
N ALA A 337 0.92 3.72 -13.80
CA ALA A 337 1.72 4.19 -12.68
C ALA A 337 1.45 5.67 -12.35
N THR A 338 0.20 6.11 -12.48
CA THR A 338 -0.18 7.54 -12.41
C THR A 338 -0.76 7.94 -11.05
N GLY A 339 -1.33 6.99 -10.29
CA GLY A 339 -2.12 7.26 -9.09
C GLY A 339 -3.45 7.99 -9.38
N ASN A 340 -3.91 7.99 -10.65
CA ASN A 340 -5.15 8.61 -11.09
C ASN A 340 -6.18 7.54 -11.49
N LYS A 341 -7.28 7.90 -12.09
CA LYS A 341 -8.34 6.96 -12.50
C LYS A 341 -8.56 6.96 -14.01
N ASP A 342 -9.13 5.85 -14.52
CA ASP A 342 -9.57 5.71 -15.93
C ASP A 342 -8.48 6.06 -16.97
N ILE A 343 -7.23 5.73 -16.64
CA ILE A 343 -6.08 5.98 -17.53
C ILE A 343 -6.16 5.08 -18.74
N ILE A 344 -6.50 3.80 -18.58
CA ILE A 344 -6.80 2.87 -19.66
C ILE A 344 -8.29 2.53 -19.60
N THR A 345 -9.08 3.10 -20.49
CA THR A 345 -10.52 2.84 -20.58
C THR A 345 -10.83 1.59 -21.39
N ALA A 346 -12.06 1.07 -21.28
CA ALA A 346 -12.54 -0.03 -22.13
C ALA A 346 -12.42 0.29 -23.62
N ALA A 347 -12.60 1.56 -24.03
CA ALA A 347 -12.43 2.01 -25.41
C ALA A 347 -10.97 1.93 -25.88
N HIS A 348 -9.99 2.18 -25.02
CA HIS A 348 -8.58 1.96 -25.31
C HIS A 348 -8.26 0.47 -25.48
N MET A 349 -8.78 -0.37 -24.58
CA MET A 349 -8.57 -1.83 -24.62
C MET A 349 -9.10 -2.46 -25.90
N GLN A 350 -10.21 -1.96 -26.44
CA GLN A 350 -10.73 -2.39 -27.75
C GLN A 350 -9.79 -2.11 -28.92
N GLN A 351 -8.89 -1.14 -28.81
CA GLN A 351 -7.97 -0.72 -29.87
C GLN A 351 -6.59 -1.37 -29.75
N MET A 352 -6.32 -2.05 -28.64
CA MET A 352 -5.04 -2.72 -28.40
C MET A 352 -4.84 -3.86 -29.39
N LYS A 353 -3.60 -4.18 -29.67
CA LYS A 353 -3.30 -5.33 -30.51
C LYS A 353 -3.56 -6.65 -29.79
N HIS A 354 -3.73 -7.71 -30.58
CA HIS A 354 -3.90 -9.05 -30.06
C HIS A 354 -2.76 -9.47 -29.13
N ASN A 355 -3.09 -10.07 -27.98
CA ASN A 355 -2.18 -10.48 -26.92
C ASN A 355 -1.41 -9.31 -26.23
N ALA A 356 -1.94 -8.09 -26.29
CA ALA A 356 -1.41 -7.02 -25.44
C ALA A 356 -1.60 -7.38 -23.96
N ILE A 357 -0.59 -7.06 -23.15
CA ILE A 357 -0.59 -7.27 -21.70
C ILE A 357 -0.84 -5.92 -21.04
N VAL A 358 -1.81 -5.88 -20.13
CA VAL A 358 -2.18 -4.67 -19.38
C VAL A 358 -2.04 -4.97 -17.89
N CYS A 359 -1.32 -4.12 -17.19
CA CYS A 359 -1.15 -4.24 -15.75
C CYS A 359 -1.02 -2.88 -15.07
N ASN A 360 -1.34 -2.84 -13.81
CA ASN A 360 -1.20 -1.67 -12.94
C ASN A 360 -0.13 -1.94 -11.87
N ILE A 361 0.73 -0.96 -11.62
CA ILE A 361 1.70 -0.98 -10.52
C ILE A 361 1.46 0.19 -9.54
N GLY A 362 0.43 1.00 -9.78
CA GLY A 362 -0.09 1.98 -8.83
C GLY A 362 -0.85 1.31 -7.68
N HIS A 363 -1.01 2.00 -6.57
CA HIS A 363 -1.59 1.41 -5.34
C HIS A 363 -3.03 0.94 -5.53
N PHE A 364 -3.89 1.73 -6.18
CA PHE A 364 -5.30 1.40 -6.40
C PHE A 364 -5.60 0.81 -7.78
N ASP A 365 -6.74 0.13 -7.87
CA ASP A 365 -7.22 -0.60 -9.03
C ASP A 365 -8.06 0.24 -10.03
N ASN A 366 -8.15 1.54 -9.82
CA ASN A 366 -8.98 2.44 -10.62
C ASN A 366 -8.29 3.04 -11.86
N GLU A 367 -7.01 2.77 -12.07
CA GLU A 367 -6.30 3.25 -13.27
C GLU A 367 -6.72 2.53 -14.56
N ILE A 368 -7.20 1.28 -14.43
CA ILE A 368 -7.71 0.47 -15.55
C ILE A 368 -9.22 0.31 -15.36
N ASP A 369 -9.99 0.69 -16.36
CA ASP A 369 -11.47 0.64 -16.37
C ASP A 369 -11.98 -0.81 -16.44
N MET A 370 -11.85 -1.52 -15.31
CA MET A 370 -12.36 -2.88 -15.19
C MET A 370 -13.88 -2.92 -15.19
N ALA A 371 -14.55 -1.92 -14.62
CA ALA A 371 -16.02 -1.84 -14.59
C ALA A 371 -16.59 -1.71 -16.02
N GLY A 372 -15.98 -0.88 -16.87
CA GLY A 372 -16.37 -0.78 -18.27
C GLY A 372 -16.17 -2.09 -19.04
N LEU A 373 -15.10 -2.83 -18.73
CA LEU A 373 -14.81 -4.11 -19.35
C LEU A 373 -15.78 -5.22 -18.90
N GLU A 374 -16.12 -5.28 -17.61
CA GLU A 374 -17.14 -6.19 -17.06
C GLU A 374 -18.53 -5.87 -17.67
N ALA A 375 -18.91 -4.61 -17.78
CA ALA A 375 -20.17 -4.21 -18.43
C ALA A 375 -20.22 -4.64 -19.91
N MET A 376 -19.09 -4.65 -20.63
CA MET A 376 -19.01 -5.20 -21.98
C MET A 376 -19.17 -6.73 -21.99
N ALA A 377 -18.64 -7.41 -20.98
CA ALA A 377 -18.82 -8.86 -20.85
C ALA A 377 -20.30 -9.24 -20.60
N GLU A 378 -20.98 -8.50 -19.74
CA GLU A 378 -22.42 -8.67 -19.49
C GLU A 378 -23.26 -8.48 -20.77
N ARG A 379 -22.86 -7.55 -21.66
CA ARG A 379 -23.49 -7.37 -22.97
C ARG A 379 -23.08 -8.43 -24.02
N GLY A 380 -22.18 -9.34 -23.66
CA GLY A 380 -21.68 -10.40 -24.54
C GLY A 380 -20.73 -9.93 -25.65
N GLU A 381 -20.19 -8.71 -25.55
CA GLU A 381 -19.23 -8.10 -26.49
C GLU A 381 -17.81 -8.63 -26.27
N VAL A 382 -17.51 -8.97 -25.01
CA VAL A 382 -16.22 -9.49 -24.54
C VAL A 382 -16.45 -10.76 -23.74
N GLU A 383 -15.50 -11.68 -23.74
CA GLU A 383 -15.50 -12.90 -22.94
C GLU A 383 -14.30 -12.89 -22.01
N LYS A 384 -14.52 -13.04 -20.70
CA LYS A 384 -13.47 -13.17 -19.67
C LYS A 384 -13.12 -14.66 -19.51
N ILE A 385 -11.85 -14.99 -19.63
CA ILE A 385 -11.32 -16.35 -19.49
C ILE A 385 -10.19 -16.32 -18.47
N GLU A 386 -10.33 -17.03 -17.37
CA GLU A 386 -9.23 -17.22 -16.43
C GLU A 386 -8.20 -18.20 -17.02
N ILE A 387 -6.97 -17.72 -17.25
CA ILE A 387 -5.85 -18.54 -17.71
C ILE A 387 -5.19 -19.26 -16.51
N LYS A 388 -4.99 -18.53 -15.44
CA LYS A 388 -4.54 -18.99 -14.12
C LYS A 388 -4.85 -17.88 -13.10
N PRO A 389 -4.75 -18.15 -11.79
CA PRO A 389 -5.02 -17.12 -10.78
C PRO A 389 -4.30 -15.80 -11.09
N GLN A 390 -5.03 -14.69 -11.05
CA GLN A 390 -4.57 -13.33 -11.33
C GLN A 390 -4.15 -13.05 -12.80
N VAL A 391 -4.43 -13.93 -13.75
CA VAL A 391 -4.17 -13.75 -15.18
C VAL A 391 -5.43 -14.05 -15.99
N HIS A 392 -6.06 -13.03 -16.51
CA HIS A 392 -7.30 -13.15 -17.28
C HIS A 392 -7.11 -12.70 -18.74
N GLU A 393 -7.58 -13.54 -19.67
CA GLU A 393 -7.76 -13.18 -21.08
C GLU A 393 -9.14 -12.56 -21.27
N TRP A 394 -9.16 -11.41 -21.92
CA TRP A 394 -10.38 -10.71 -22.32
C TRP A 394 -10.49 -10.70 -23.83
N LYS A 395 -11.43 -11.46 -24.38
CA LYS A 395 -11.58 -11.73 -25.79
C LYS A 395 -12.70 -10.90 -26.41
N PHE A 396 -12.33 -9.88 -27.16
CA PHE A 396 -13.24 -9.02 -27.91
C PHE A 396 -13.74 -9.70 -29.17
N LYS A 397 -15.05 -9.78 -29.37
CA LYS A 397 -15.68 -10.53 -30.48
C LYS A 397 -15.79 -9.73 -31.79
N ASN A 398 -15.95 -8.41 -31.70
CA ASN A 398 -16.32 -7.54 -32.81
C ASN A 398 -15.21 -6.54 -33.19
N THR A 399 -13.93 -6.97 -33.17
CA THR A 399 -12.80 -6.13 -33.58
C THR A 399 -12.06 -6.76 -34.73
N SER A 400 -11.38 -5.93 -35.54
CA SER A 400 -10.60 -6.39 -36.69
C SER A 400 -9.12 -6.63 -36.42
N HIS A 401 -8.70 -6.50 -35.15
CA HIS A 401 -7.28 -6.52 -34.72
C HIS A 401 -6.74 -7.91 -34.41
N GLY A 402 -7.59 -8.93 -34.44
CA GLY A 402 -7.21 -10.29 -34.16
C GLY A 402 -6.65 -11.05 -35.37
N PRO A 403 -6.17 -12.28 -35.16
CA PRO A 403 -5.69 -13.14 -36.25
C PRO A 403 -6.77 -13.34 -37.30
N ASN A 404 -6.37 -13.23 -38.57
CA ASN A 404 -7.24 -13.38 -39.76
C ASN A 404 -8.40 -12.36 -39.82
N GLY A 405 -8.27 -11.18 -39.20
CA GLY A 405 -9.30 -10.14 -39.20
C GLY A 405 -10.51 -10.42 -38.29
N GLY A 406 -10.40 -11.39 -37.39
CA GLY A 406 -11.38 -11.68 -36.36
C GLY A 406 -11.15 -10.89 -35.07
N GLY A 407 -11.92 -11.18 -34.01
CA GLY A 407 -11.76 -10.58 -32.69
C GLY A 407 -10.35 -10.74 -32.12
N HIS A 408 -9.94 -9.83 -31.26
CA HIS A 408 -8.64 -9.89 -30.60
C HIS A 408 -8.80 -10.18 -29.09
N SER A 409 -7.73 -10.60 -28.44
CA SER A 409 -7.68 -10.78 -26.99
C SER A 409 -6.61 -9.89 -26.38
N ILE A 410 -6.81 -9.50 -25.13
CA ILE A 410 -5.77 -8.88 -24.30
C ILE A 410 -5.66 -9.66 -22.98
N LEU A 411 -4.52 -9.55 -22.31
CA LEU A 411 -4.29 -10.12 -20.99
C LEU A 411 -4.33 -9.01 -19.96
N ILE A 412 -5.22 -9.13 -18.98
CA ILE A 412 -5.24 -8.24 -17.80
C ILE A 412 -4.65 -9.01 -16.62
N LEU A 413 -3.65 -8.40 -15.97
CA LEU A 413 -2.98 -8.99 -14.82
C LEU A 413 -3.55 -8.43 -13.51
N ALA A 414 -3.65 -9.28 -12.50
CA ALA A 414 -4.13 -8.95 -11.15
C ALA A 414 -5.47 -8.19 -11.14
N GLU A 415 -6.33 -8.40 -12.18
CA GLU A 415 -7.62 -7.69 -12.33
C GLU A 415 -7.50 -6.16 -12.24
N GLY A 416 -6.41 -5.59 -12.79
CA GLY A 416 -6.13 -4.16 -12.74
C GLY A 416 -5.56 -3.65 -11.40
N ARG A 417 -5.41 -4.53 -10.40
CA ARG A 417 -4.82 -4.21 -9.09
C ARG A 417 -3.29 -4.24 -9.16
N LEU A 418 -2.64 -4.03 -8.02
CA LEU A 418 -1.17 -4.08 -7.87
C LEU A 418 -0.59 -5.39 -8.42
N VAL A 419 0.02 -5.33 -9.60
CA VAL A 419 0.54 -6.51 -10.31
C VAL A 419 1.69 -7.19 -9.56
N ASN A 420 2.54 -6.41 -8.91
CA ASN A 420 3.71 -6.92 -8.19
C ASN A 420 3.36 -7.77 -6.95
N LEU A 421 2.23 -7.52 -6.31
CA LEU A 421 1.72 -8.32 -5.19
C LEU A 421 0.68 -9.36 -5.64
N GLY A 422 -0.13 -9.04 -6.65
CA GLY A 422 -1.10 -9.96 -7.22
C GLY A 422 -0.45 -11.15 -7.93
N CYS A 423 0.55 -10.88 -8.76
CA CYS A 423 1.22 -11.87 -9.61
C CYS A 423 2.62 -12.29 -9.13
N ALA A 424 3.19 -11.61 -8.12
CA ALA A 424 4.52 -11.92 -7.58
C ALA A 424 4.56 -11.75 -6.05
N THR A 425 5.71 -11.42 -5.49
CA THR A 425 5.94 -11.35 -4.04
C THR A 425 6.16 -9.92 -3.52
N GLY A 426 5.95 -8.91 -4.38
CA GLY A 426 6.10 -7.50 -4.02
C GLY A 426 7.55 -7.02 -4.07
N HIS A 427 7.84 -5.98 -3.30
CA HIS A 427 9.16 -5.35 -3.25
C HIS A 427 10.18 -6.18 -2.45
N PRO A 428 11.47 -6.14 -2.82
CA PRO A 428 12.51 -6.92 -2.16
C PRO A 428 12.79 -6.40 -0.74
N SER A 429 13.25 -7.31 0.14
CA SER A 429 13.43 -7.06 1.57
C SER A 429 14.30 -5.84 1.89
N LEU A 430 15.41 -5.63 1.17
CA LEU A 430 16.31 -4.50 1.41
C LEU A 430 15.63 -3.14 1.16
N VAL A 431 14.79 -3.07 0.13
CA VAL A 431 14.02 -1.86 -0.19
C VAL A 431 12.98 -1.60 0.90
N MET A 432 12.23 -2.64 1.28
CA MET A 432 11.25 -2.55 2.36
C MET A 432 11.88 -2.28 3.72
N SER A 433 13.15 -2.66 3.93
CA SER A 433 13.89 -2.26 5.13
C SER A 433 13.97 -0.73 5.26
N ALA A 434 14.23 -0.01 4.17
CA ALA A 434 14.26 1.46 4.21
C ALA A 434 12.89 2.05 4.54
N SER A 435 11.83 1.63 3.85
CA SER A 435 10.45 2.08 4.10
C SER A 435 10.01 1.79 5.54
N PHE A 436 10.22 0.57 6.00
CA PHE A 436 9.76 0.15 7.32
C PHE A 436 10.60 0.71 8.48
N THR A 437 11.88 1.03 8.24
CA THR A 437 12.66 1.80 9.22
C THR A 437 12.11 3.22 9.36
N ASN A 438 11.68 3.86 8.25
CA ASN A 438 10.96 5.12 8.31
C ASN A 438 9.67 4.99 9.14
N GLN A 439 8.88 3.92 8.96
CA GLN A 439 7.67 3.66 9.73
C GLN A 439 7.96 3.51 11.23
N VAL A 440 8.95 2.72 11.59
CA VAL A 440 9.35 2.55 13.01
C VAL A 440 9.74 3.89 13.63
N LEU A 441 10.57 4.68 12.95
CA LEU A 441 10.97 6.00 13.45
C LEU A 441 9.79 6.96 13.51
N ALA A 442 8.85 6.91 12.56
CA ALA A 442 7.63 7.71 12.58
C ALA A 442 6.73 7.36 13.77
N GLN A 443 6.57 6.07 14.11
CA GLN A 443 5.79 5.64 15.27
C GLN A 443 6.43 6.10 16.58
N ILE A 444 7.77 6.04 16.70
CA ILE A 444 8.51 6.56 17.85
C ILE A 444 8.33 8.08 17.97
N GLU A 445 8.47 8.79 16.84
CA GLU A 445 8.34 10.26 16.78
C GLU A 445 6.92 10.72 17.15
N LEU A 446 5.88 10.08 16.59
CA LEU A 446 4.47 10.34 16.93
C LEU A 446 4.17 10.09 18.42
N HIS A 447 4.84 9.11 19.04
CA HIS A 447 4.69 8.91 20.48
C HIS A 447 5.41 9.98 21.30
N ALA A 448 6.67 10.26 20.96
CA ALA A 448 7.54 11.11 21.76
C ALA A 448 7.25 12.61 21.58
N ARG A 449 6.79 13.03 20.39
CA ARG A 449 6.72 14.44 19.97
C ARG A 449 5.45 14.78 19.20
N ALA A 450 4.34 14.06 19.40
CA ALA A 450 3.08 14.35 18.71
C ALA A 450 2.66 15.82 18.83
N GLU A 451 2.90 16.45 19.98
CA GLU A 451 2.54 17.85 20.25
C GLU A 451 3.23 18.85 19.31
N ASP A 452 4.38 18.49 18.73
CA ASP A 452 5.10 19.32 17.75
C ASP A 452 4.38 19.35 16.39
N TYR A 453 3.51 18.38 16.13
CA TYR A 453 2.76 18.22 14.87
C TYR A 453 1.27 18.52 15.00
N GLY A 454 0.89 19.13 16.11
CA GLY A 454 -0.49 19.36 16.51
C GLY A 454 -1.02 18.30 17.44
N VAL A 455 -2.20 18.50 17.97
CA VAL A 455 -2.82 17.62 18.93
C VAL A 455 -4.19 17.16 18.45
N ASN A 456 -4.60 15.97 18.89
CA ASN A 456 -5.93 15.48 18.64
C ASN A 456 -6.98 16.41 19.31
N PRO A 457 -7.82 17.10 18.53
CA PRO A 457 -8.77 18.10 19.05
C PRO A 457 -9.85 17.47 19.96
N LEU A 458 -10.05 16.16 19.89
CA LEU A 458 -10.95 15.44 20.78
C LEU A 458 -10.30 15.17 22.15
N ALA A 459 -8.97 15.15 22.20
CA ALA A 459 -8.21 14.90 23.44
C ALA A 459 -7.83 16.21 24.16
N VAL A 460 -7.48 17.25 23.41
CA VAL A 460 -6.97 18.54 23.96
C VAL A 460 -7.77 19.71 23.38
N GLU A 461 -8.51 20.41 24.23
CA GLU A 461 -9.24 21.62 23.84
C GLU A 461 -8.27 22.78 23.56
N ASN A 462 -8.51 23.54 22.49
CA ASN A 462 -7.74 24.72 22.07
C ASN A 462 -6.23 24.45 21.83
N GLY A 463 -5.88 23.22 21.46
CA GLY A 463 -4.54 22.88 21.00
C GLY A 463 -4.28 23.30 19.54
N GLN A 464 -3.04 23.18 19.10
CA GLN A 464 -2.71 23.33 17.69
C GLN A 464 -3.43 22.25 16.86
N ALA A 465 -4.04 22.62 15.74
CA ALA A 465 -4.68 21.68 14.85
C ALA A 465 -3.68 20.60 14.35
N PRO A 466 -4.13 19.37 14.14
CA PRO A 466 -3.27 18.32 13.61
C PRO A 466 -2.78 18.68 12.21
N GLU A 467 -1.54 18.36 11.92
CA GLU A 467 -0.90 18.58 10.64
C GLU A 467 -0.46 17.26 9.99
N VAL A 468 -0.28 17.30 8.67
CA VAL A 468 0.39 16.24 7.91
C VAL A 468 1.80 16.71 7.63
N VAL A 469 2.79 16.03 8.19
CA VAL A 469 4.20 16.38 8.06
C VAL A 469 5.01 15.23 7.47
N THR A 470 6.06 15.53 6.72
CA THR A 470 7.03 14.50 6.31
C THR A 470 7.95 14.16 7.48
N LEU A 471 8.44 12.93 7.56
CA LEU A 471 9.40 12.54 8.58
C LEU A 471 10.59 13.53 8.61
N PRO A 472 11.00 14.04 9.79
CA PRO A 472 12.09 15.01 9.90
C PRO A 472 13.37 14.56 9.21
N LYS A 473 14.08 15.49 8.57
CA LYS A 473 15.25 15.18 7.73
C LYS A 473 16.35 14.43 8.48
N HIS A 474 16.58 14.71 9.75
CA HIS A 474 17.57 14.00 10.56
C HIS A 474 17.21 12.53 10.76
N LEU A 475 15.89 12.19 10.81
CA LEU A 475 15.44 10.80 10.89
C LEU A 475 15.52 10.11 9.51
N ASP A 476 15.19 10.81 8.43
CA ASP A 476 15.37 10.34 7.06
C ASP A 476 16.86 10.01 6.77
N GLU A 477 17.80 10.88 7.18
CA GLU A 477 19.24 10.58 7.12
C GLU A 477 19.65 9.42 8.02
N LYS A 478 19.04 9.27 9.20
CA LYS A 478 19.28 8.14 10.09
C LYS A 478 18.90 6.81 9.43
N VAL A 479 17.77 6.75 8.75
CA VAL A 479 17.39 5.57 7.95
C VAL A 479 18.51 5.20 6.97
N ALA A 480 19.02 6.18 6.21
CA ALA A 480 20.10 5.92 5.27
C ALA A 480 21.36 5.38 5.98
N ARG A 481 21.77 5.99 7.09
CA ARG A 481 22.95 5.56 7.86
C ARG A 481 22.85 4.10 8.34
N LEU A 482 21.68 3.67 8.84
CA LEU A 482 21.42 2.30 9.29
C LEU A 482 21.55 1.26 8.17
N HIS A 483 21.49 1.67 6.90
CA HIS A 483 21.65 0.77 5.74
C HIS A 483 23.06 0.74 5.15
N LEU A 484 23.86 1.79 5.36
CA LEU A 484 25.16 1.94 4.67
C LEU A 484 26.17 0.85 5.01
N GLU A 485 26.13 0.33 6.24
CA GLU A 485 27.04 -0.73 6.68
C GLU A 485 26.86 -2.01 5.84
N LYS A 486 25.63 -2.38 5.51
CA LYS A 486 25.32 -3.55 4.66
C LYS A 486 26.02 -3.48 3.31
N PHE A 487 26.22 -2.26 2.78
CA PHE A 487 26.92 -2.03 1.50
C PHE A 487 28.43 -1.83 1.68
N GLY A 488 28.96 -1.89 2.90
CA GLY A 488 30.36 -1.54 3.18
C GLY A 488 30.71 -0.08 2.83
N ALA A 489 29.70 0.80 2.76
CA ALA A 489 29.88 2.19 2.42
C ALA A 489 30.49 2.98 3.59
N LYS A 490 31.43 3.86 3.28
CA LYS A 490 32.06 4.74 4.27
C LYS A 490 31.82 6.19 3.89
N LEU A 491 31.16 6.93 4.75
CA LEU A 491 30.93 8.35 4.57
C LEU A 491 32.23 9.14 4.77
N THR A 492 32.37 10.21 3.99
CA THR A 492 33.38 11.22 4.25
C THR A 492 32.96 12.05 5.47
N GLU A 493 33.88 12.23 6.41
CA GLU A 493 33.64 13.08 7.59
C GLU A 493 33.97 14.54 7.26
N LEU A 494 33.07 15.44 7.60
CA LEU A 494 33.32 16.88 7.46
C LEU A 494 34.19 17.37 8.58
N ARG A 495 35.21 18.18 8.24
CA ARG A 495 35.89 18.99 9.24
C ARG A 495 35.01 20.20 9.58
N LYS A 496 35.23 20.75 10.78
CA LYS A 496 34.43 21.89 11.26
C LYS A 496 34.42 23.08 10.28
N GLU A 497 35.56 23.40 9.71
CA GLU A 497 35.66 24.51 8.75
C GLU A 497 34.87 24.25 7.45
N GLN A 498 34.72 22.98 7.06
CA GLN A 498 33.90 22.59 5.89
C GLN A 498 32.43 22.68 6.21
N ALA A 499 32.02 22.21 7.38
CA ALA A 499 30.63 22.31 7.85
C ALA A 499 30.22 23.77 8.02
N ASP A 500 31.04 24.60 8.66
CA ASP A 500 30.82 26.03 8.81
C ASP A 500 30.71 26.75 7.45
N TYR A 501 31.52 26.37 6.46
CA TYR A 501 31.49 26.97 5.11
C TYR A 501 30.18 26.72 4.37
N ILE A 502 29.59 25.52 4.52
CA ILE A 502 28.32 25.17 3.86
C ILE A 502 27.09 25.36 4.77
N GLY A 503 27.30 25.79 6.01
CA GLY A 503 26.22 26.14 6.94
C GLY A 503 25.44 24.93 7.47
N VAL A 504 26.13 23.80 7.74
CA VAL A 504 25.51 22.60 8.33
C VAL A 504 26.29 22.16 9.58
N GLU A 505 25.69 21.31 10.38
CA GLU A 505 26.43 20.61 11.44
C GLU A 505 27.35 19.54 10.86
N VAL A 506 28.43 19.17 11.58
CA VAL A 506 29.38 18.14 11.15
C VAL A 506 28.69 16.79 10.91
N GLU A 507 27.71 16.45 11.75
CA GLU A 507 26.97 15.20 11.69
C GLU A 507 25.65 15.28 10.87
N GLY A 508 25.36 16.44 10.29
CA GLY A 508 24.12 16.68 9.55
C GLY A 508 22.98 17.26 10.41
N PRO A 509 21.77 17.39 9.87
CA PRO A 509 21.41 17.04 8.49
C PRO A 509 22.12 17.91 7.43
N TYR A 510 22.49 17.28 6.33
CA TYR A 510 23.29 17.95 5.27
C TYR A 510 22.42 18.72 4.28
N LYS A 511 21.11 18.56 4.32
CA LYS A 511 20.15 19.24 3.46
C LYS A 511 18.99 19.78 4.30
N PRO A 512 18.38 20.92 3.88
CA PRO A 512 17.21 21.45 4.55
C PRO A 512 15.98 20.52 4.41
N GLU A 513 15.00 20.69 5.30
CA GLU A 513 13.78 19.86 5.38
C GLU A 513 13.04 19.69 4.04
N HIS A 514 12.98 20.75 3.24
CA HIS A 514 12.25 20.76 1.96
C HIS A 514 13.03 20.10 0.79
N TYR A 515 14.29 19.71 0.98
CA TYR A 515 15.10 19.16 -0.11
C TYR A 515 14.68 17.71 -0.43
N ARG A 516 14.40 17.44 -1.70
CA ARG A 516 13.96 16.13 -2.22
C ARG A 516 14.88 15.68 -3.35
N TYR A 517 15.94 15.01 -3.07
CA TYR A 517 17.04 14.54 -3.95
C TYR A 517 16.66 14.22 -5.39
#